data_0a9e428fd812cd4c04180b683551c8bb
#
_entry.id   0a9e428fd812cd4c04180b683551c8bb
#
_cell.length_a   1.000
_cell.length_b   1.000
_cell.length_c   1.000
_cell.angle_alpha   90.00
_cell.angle_beta   90.00
_cell.angle_gamma   90.00
#
_symmetry.space_group_name_H-M   'P 1'
#
loop_
_entity.id
_entity.type
_entity.pdbx_description
1 polymer ?
#
loop_
_entity_poly.entity_id
_entity_poly.type
_entity_poly.pdbx_seq_one_letter_code
_entity_poly.pdbx_strand_id
1 'polypeptide(L)'
;EYYTWRKEELEKIIQDNFDLFTEYFNVNEYGFWEEENKYILTRTISDEEFIKKNNLKHTEFNNIKSVWLNKLKIARKQKKKPGLDYKIITSWNGLMISGYVNAYKAINDEVFMNEAINAGEFIYSNLVKKDGGLFHNYVNGQSKINGYLEDYAMVIQASLDLYEITLNQLWIERALKLSEYVINNFSSSESELFYFTSKKDEDLISRSVEFRDNVIPSSNSIMAKNLFRLYHYFDKEEYYERSKNMSLSVTQEFEAYPSGYSNWFDLIYNLKSNYYEVAVVGENALEKVKQINSKYIPNKLIIGSTSENNLPLLKNRFIKDKTLIYVCVNKACKMPT
;
A
#
# COMPACT_ATOMS: atom_id res chain seq x y z
N GLU A 1 13.41 -21.98 -13.57
CA GLU A 1 14.49 -22.95 -13.36
C GLU A 1 14.94 -23.05 -11.91
N TYR A 2 15.02 -21.97 -11.16
CA TYR A 2 15.46 -22.01 -9.76
C TYR A 2 14.46 -22.75 -8.84
N TYR A 3 13.16 -22.70 -9.14
CA TYR A 3 12.08 -23.28 -8.34
C TYR A 3 11.53 -24.59 -8.93
N THR A 4 12.04 -25.03 -10.08
CA THR A 4 11.59 -26.26 -10.77
C THR A 4 12.61 -27.37 -10.64
N TRP A 5 12.17 -28.62 -10.79
CA TRP A 5 12.96 -29.80 -10.50
C TRP A 5 12.75 -30.90 -11.55
N ARG A 6 13.79 -31.65 -11.87
CA ARG A 6 13.64 -32.90 -12.61
C ARG A 6 13.35 -34.05 -11.63
N LYS A 7 12.61 -35.04 -12.05
CA LYS A 7 12.25 -36.18 -11.19
C LYS A 7 13.48 -36.91 -10.67
N GLU A 8 14.46 -37.18 -11.53
CA GLU A 8 15.71 -37.82 -11.18
C GLU A 8 16.57 -37.01 -10.21
N GLU A 9 16.46 -35.67 -10.29
CA GLU A 9 17.09 -34.74 -9.34
C GLU A 9 16.44 -34.86 -7.96
N LEU A 10 15.11 -34.84 -7.91
CA LEU A 10 14.34 -35.00 -6.66
C LEU A 10 14.61 -36.35 -6.00
N GLU A 11 14.65 -37.46 -6.76
CA GLU A 11 14.92 -38.78 -6.24
C GLU A 11 16.27 -38.85 -5.54
N LYS A 12 17.32 -38.26 -6.15
CA LYS A 12 18.68 -38.17 -5.57
C LYS A 12 18.74 -37.34 -4.30
N ILE A 13 17.92 -36.26 -4.22
CA ILE A 13 17.90 -35.34 -3.08
C ILE A 13 17.12 -35.93 -1.91
N ILE A 14 15.92 -36.44 -2.18
CA ILE A 14 14.96 -36.90 -1.16
C ILE A 14 15.36 -38.24 -0.59
N GLN A 15 15.63 -39.24 -1.45
CA GLN A 15 15.99 -40.62 -1.12
C GLN A 15 14.87 -41.33 -0.37
N ASP A 16 14.83 -41.22 0.97
CA ASP A 16 13.85 -41.90 1.81
C ASP A 16 12.44 -41.32 1.63
N ASN A 17 11.44 -42.19 1.59
CA ASN A 17 10.02 -41.84 1.44
C ASN A 17 9.72 -41.06 0.14
N PHE A 18 10.43 -41.34 -0.95
CA PHE A 18 10.28 -40.62 -2.21
C PHE A 18 8.86 -40.78 -2.80
N ASP A 19 8.22 -41.93 -2.67
CA ASP A 19 6.84 -42.15 -3.13
C ASP A 19 5.85 -41.22 -2.38
N LEU A 20 5.98 -41.13 -1.04
CA LEU A 20 5.18 -40.20 -0.24
C LEU A 20 5.47 -38.75 -0.62
N PHE A 21 6.72 -38.43 -0.91
CA PHE A 21 7.12 -37.10 -1.38
C PHE A 21 6.48 -36.75 -2.72
N THR A 22 6.53 -37.67 -3.70
CA THR A 22 5.95 -37.44 -5.03
C THR A 22 4.43 -37.26 -4.98
N GLU A 23 3.77 -38.01 -4.12
CA GLU A 23 2.34 -37.87 -3.87
C GLU A 23 2.01 -36.54 -3.19
N TYR A 24 2.75 -36.17 -2.16
CA TYR A 24 2.49 -34.93 -1.40
C TYR A 24 2.72 -33.65 -2.20
N PHE A 25 3.76 -33.62 -3.04
CA PHE A 25 4.14 -32.47 -3.83
C PHE A 25 3.73 -32.54 -5.30
N ASN A 26 2.85 -33.49 -5.66
CA ASN A 26 2.35 -33.67 -7.02
C ASN A 26 3.48 -33.76 -8.07
N VAL A 27 4.48 -34.64 -7.83
CA VAL A 27 5.49 -34.97 -8.84
C VAL A 27 4.88 -35.96 -9.85
N ASN A 28 3.81 -35.50 -10.50
CA ASN A 28 2.95 -36.22 -11.44
C ASN A 28 2.45 -35.23 -12.51
N GLU A 29 1.45 -35.58 -13.27
CA GLU A 29 0.84 -34.77 -14.32
C GLU A 29 0.37 -33.36 -13.88
N TYR A 30 -0.07 -33.18 -12.62
CA TYR A 30 -0.51 -31.90 -12.08
C TYR A 30 0.63 -30.92 -11.81
N GLY A 31 1.78 -31.45 -11.41
CA GLY A 31 2.97 -30.63 -11.15
C GLY A 31 3.92 -30.56 -12.34
N PHE A 32 3.63 -31.29 -13.42
CA PHE A 32 4.52 -31.34 -14.58
C PHE A 32 4.39 -30.10 -15.46
N TRP A 33 5.50 -29.43 -15.70
CA TRP A 33 5.60 -28.30 -16.61
C TRP A 33 6.21 -28.78 -17.93
N GLU A 34 5.38 -29.00 -18.92
CA GLU A 34 5.70 -29.66 -20.18
C GLU A 34 6.78 -28.90 -20.97
N GLU A 35 6.68 -27.56 -21.06
CA GLU A 35 7.63 -26.72 -21.82
C GLU A 35 9.07 -26.87 -21.33
N GLU A 36 9.28 -27.07 -20.03
CA GLU A 36 10.61 -27.15 -19.41
C GLU A 36 11.03 -28.60 -19.07
N ASN A 37 10.13 -29.57 -19.26
CA ASN A 37 10.30 -30.95 -18.82
C ASN A 37 10.76 -31.07 -17.36
N LYS A 38 10.07 -30.34 -16.47
CA LYS A 38 10.37 -30.25 -15.04
C LYS A 38 9.08 -30.25 -14.22
N TYR A 39 9.21 -30.38 -12.91
CA TYR A 39 8.12 -30.34 -11.97
C TYR A 39 8.13 -29.05 -11.15
N ILE A 40 6.94 -28.48 -10.96
CA ILE A 40 6.65 -27.45 -9.97
C ILE A 40 6.02 -28.17 -8.77
N LEU A 41 6.65 -28.06 -7.61
CA LEU A 41 6.15 -28.71 -6.39
C LEU A 41 4.90 -27.95 -5.89
N THR A 42 3.75 -28.57 -6.05
CA THR A 42 2.44 -28.05 -5.67
C THR A 42 1.77 -28.97 -4.66
N ARG A 43 0.72 -28.49 -4.00
CA ARG A 43 -0.11 -29.29 -3.09
C ARG A 43 -1.57 -29.12 -3.49
N THR A 44 -2.30 -30.22 -3.60
CA THR A 44 -3.72 -30.26 -3.93
C THR A 44 -4.60 -30.64 -2.75
N ILE A 45 -4.01 -31.17 -1.67
CA ILE A 45 -4.70 -31.57 -0.45
C ILE A 45 -4.01 -30.98 0.79
N SER A 46 -4.74 -30.88 1.89
CA SER A 46 -4.22 -30.41 3.18
C SER A 46 -3.29 -31.45 3.84
N ASP A 47 -2.52 -31.02 4.84
CA ASP A 47 -1.68 -31.91 5.62
C ASP A 47 -2.51 -32.98 6.34
N GLU A 48 -3.67 -32.61 6.86
CA GLU A 48 -4.61 -33.50 7.56
C GLU A 48 -5.16 -34.60 6.64
N GLU A 49 -5.56 -34.24 5.43
CA GLU A 49 -6.05 -35.15 4.42
C GLU A 49 -4.96 -36.13 3.99
N PHE A 50 -3.73 -35.62 3.78
CA PHE A 50 -2.58 -36.47 3.42
C PHE A 50 -2.20 -37.46 4.52
N ILE A 51 -2.15 -37.00 5.79
CA ILE A 51 -1.88 -37.82 6.97
C ILE A 51 -2.92 -38.95 7.08
N LYS A 52 -4.21 -38.61 6.94
CA LYS A 52 -5.32 -39.59 7.00
C LYS A 52 -5.23 -40.60 5.87
N LYS A 53 -4.99 -40.13 4.65
CA LYS A 53 -4.88 -41.02 3.46
C LYS A 53 -3.77 -42.04 3.59
N ASN A 54 -2.63 -41.63 4.14
CA ASN A 54 -1.43 -42.46 4.24
C ASN A 54 -1.25 -43.16 5.62
N ASN A 55 -2.27 -43.08 6.51
CA ASN A 55 -2.23 -43.65 7.86
C ASN A 55 -0.98 -43.23 8.69
N LEU A 56 -0.55 -41.99 8.55
CA LEU A 56 0.59 -41.44 9.26
C LEU A 56 0.18 -40.81 10.61
N LYS A 57 1.13 -40.72 11.56
CA LYS A 57 0.95 -39.84 12.73
C LYS A 57 1.36 -38.41 12.40
N HIS A 58 0.69 -37.44 12.99
CA HIS A 58 1.03 -36.02 12.80
C HIS A 58 2.50 -35.68 13.08
N THR A 59 3.03 -36.23 14.19
CA THR A 59 4.44 -36.05 14.57
C THR A 59 5.41 -36.63 13.56
N GLU A 60 5.10 -37.84 13.07
CA GLU A 60 5.89 -38.56 12.07
C GLU A 60 5.92 -37.77 10.74
N PHE A 61 4.74 -37.40 10.25
CA PHE A 61 4.63 -36.61 9.01
C PHE A 61 5.35 -35.25 9.10
N ASN A 62 5.20 -34.52 10.22
CA ASN A 62 5.89 -33.27 10.39
C ASN A 62 7.40 -33.39 10.37
N ASN A 63 7.95 -34.48 10.94
CA ASN A 63 9.37 -34.74 10.89
C ASN A 63 9.82 -35.05 9.45
N ILE A 64 9.11 -35.95 8.73
CA ILE A 64 9.41 -36.29 7.35
C ILE A 64 9.34 -35.05 6.45
N LYS A 65 8.28 -34.27 6.55
CA LYS A 65 8.10 -33.02 5.80
C LYS A 65 9.23 -32.00 6.07
N SER A 66 9.62 -31.85 7.32
CA SER A 66 10.73 -30.97 7.72
C SER A 66 12.05 -31.40 7.07
N VAL A 67 12.32 -32.72 7.02
CA VAL A 67 13.51 -33.25 6.34
C VAL A 67 13.46 -32.96 4.84
N TRP A 68 12.34 -33.22 4.18
CA TRP A 68 12.18 -32.90 2.76
C TRP A 68 12.42 -31.44 2.44
N LEU A 69 11.76 -30.52 3.17
CA LEU A 69 11.90 -29.10 2.97
C LEU A 69 13.35 -28.62 3.19
N ASN A 70 14.05 -29.21 4.16
CA ASN A 70 15.44 -28.87 4.44
C ASN A 70 16.39 -29.36 3.32
N LYS A 71 16.21 -30.62 2.85
CA LYS A 71 16.95 -31.17 1.71
C LYS A 71 16.74 -30.32 0.44
N LEU A 72 15.49 -29.96 0.12
CA LEU A 72 15.16 -29.08 -1.01
C LEU A 72 15.77 -27.70 -0.87
N LYS A 73 15.73 -27.11 0.32
CA LYS A 73 16.32 -25.79 0.58
C LYS A 73 17.83 -25.78 0.36
N ILE A 74 18.52 -26.83 0.81
CA ILE A 74 19.97 -27.00 0.61
C ILE A 74 20.28 -27.16 -0.88
N ALA A 75 19.60 -28.07 -1.58
CA ALA A 75 19.80 -28.31 -3.00
C ALA A 75 19.50 -27.07 -3.85
N ARG A 76 18.42 -26.33 -3.53
CA ARG A 76 18.07 -25.10 -4.23
C ARG A 76 19.11 -24.01 -4.07
N LYS A 77 19.81 -23.93 -2.94
CA LYS A 77 20.90 -22.95 -2.74
C LYS A 77 22.07 -23.15 -3.72
N GLN A 78 22.23 -24.37 -4.28
CA GLN A 78 23.27 -24.68 -5.26
C GLN A 78 22.83 -24.30 -6.69
N LYS A 79 21.54 -24.05 -6.93
CA LYS A 79 21.06 -23.62 -8.25
C LYS A 79 21.43 -22.16 -8.53
N LYS A 80 21.57 -21.83 -9.81
CA LYS A 80 21.74 -20.43 -10.24
C LYS A 80 20.49 -19.64 -9.85
N LYS A 81 20.69 -18.64 -8.99
CA LYS A 81 19.60 -17.76 -8.55
C LYS A 81 19.11 -16.88 -9.71
N PRO A 82 17.82 -16.55 -9.73
CA PRO A 82 17.32 -15.48 -10.60
C PRO A 82 18.10 -14.18 -10.37
N GLY A 83 18.23 -13.37 -11.40
CA GLY A 83 18.76 -12.01 -11.25
C GLY A 83 17.86 -11.20 -10.28
N LEU A 84 18.48 -10.39 -9.44
CA LEU A 84 17.75 -9.42 -8.62
C LEU A 84 17.65 -8.12 -9.42
N ASP A 85 16.44 -7.60 -9.58
CA ASP A 85 16.23 -6.24 -10.07
C ASP A 85 16.40 -5.27 -8.89
N TYR A 86 17.41 -4.44 -8.95
CA TYR A 86 17.77 -3.50 -7.88
C TYR A 86 17.03 -2.15 -7.97
N LYS A 87 16.06 -2.03 -8.86
CA LYS A 87 15.25 -0.82 -8.95
C LYS A 87 14.35 -0.65 -7.73
N ILE A 88 14.40 0.51 -7.11
CA ILE A 88 13.46 0.96 -6.09
C ILE A 88 12.44 1.83 -6.81
N ILE A 89 11.21 1.35 -6.97
CA ILE A 89 10.12 2.06 -7.65
C ILE A 89 9.38 2.92 -6.64
N THR A 90 9.20 4.20 -6.93
CA THR A 90 8.63 5.19 -6.02
C THR A 90 7.19 4.85 -5.61
N SER A 91 6.32 4.56 -6.58
CA SER A 91 4.92 4.19 -6.34
C SER A 91 4.78 2.92 -5.49
N TRP A 92 5.59 1.89 -5.75
CA TRP A 92 5.55 0.64 -4.99
C TRP A 92 6.01 0.82 -3.55
N ASN A 93 6.99 1.67 -3.31
CA ASN A 93 7.40 2.03 -1.96
C ASN A 93 6.32 2.84 -1.24
N GLY A 94 5.62 3.77 -1.93
CA GLY A 94 4.45 4.45 -1.38
C GLY A 94 3.36 3.47 -0.94
N LEU A 95 3.02 2.49 -1.78
CA LEU A 95 2.07 1.42 -1.42
C LEU A 95 2.53 0.60 -0.22
N MET A 96 3.81 0.23 -0.17
CA MET A 96 4.35 -0.56 0.94
C MET A 96 4.36 0.24 2.25
N ILE A 97 4.65 1.54 2.22
CA ILE A 97 4.55 2.41 3.40
C ILE A 97 3.12 2.41 3.96
N SER A 98 2.11 2.60 3.10
CA SER A 98 0.70 2.49 3.51
C SER A 98 0.37 1.11 4.08
N GLY A 99 0.93 0.04 3.51
CA GLY A 99 0.81 -1.32 4.02
C GLY A 99 1.39 -1.48 5.42
N TYR A 100 2.60 -0.98 5.67
CA TYR A 100 3.24 -0.99 6.99
C TYR A 100 2.47 -0.14 8.01
N VAL A 101 1.98 1.03 7.62
CA VAL A 101 1.12 1.86 8.49
C VAL A 101 -0.14 1.10 8.91
N ASN A 102 -0.81 0.41 7.98
CA ASN A 102 -1.98 -0.40 8.27
C ASN A 102 -1.65 -1.62 9.14
N ALA A 103 -0.51 -2.27 8.93
CA ALA A 103 -0.02 -3.34 9.80
C ALA A 103 0.23 -2.84 11.23
N TYR A 104 0.89 -1.69 11.39
CA TYR A 104 1.06 -1.05 12.69
C TYR A 104 -0.26 -0.74 13.38
N LYS A 105 -1.24 -0.15 12.67
CA LYS A 105 -2.58 0.13 13.20
C LYS A 105 -3.28 -1.15 13.69
N ALA A 106 -3.12 -2.27 12.98
CA ALA A 106 -3.80 -3.53 13.27
C ALA A 106 -3.12 -4.35 14.38
N ILE A 107 -1.79 -4.45 14.36
CA ILE A 107 -1.02 -5.37 15.22
C ILE A 107 -0.31 -4.63 16.35
N ASN A 108 -0.07 -3.31 16.19
CA ASN A 108 0.62 -2.46 17.15
C ASN A 108 2.09 -2.86 17.40
N ASP A 109 2.78 -3.36 16.37
CA ASP A 109 4.20 -3.66 16.40
C ASP A 109 5.00 -2.48 15.81
N GLU A 110 5.88 -1.90 16.65
CA GLU A 110 6.70 -0.74 16.33
C GLU A 110 7.65 -0.98 15.14
N VAL A 111 7.97 -2.22 14.80
CA VAL A 111 8.78 -2.56 13.64
C VAL A 111 8.13 -2.02 12.38
N PHE A 112 6.81 -2.18 12.21
CA PHE A 112 6.11 -1.69 11.03
C PHE A 112 6.08 -0.16 10.95
N MET A 113 5.92 0.53 12.08
CA MET A 113 5.97 1.99 12.13
C MET A 113 7.36 2.51 11.73
N ASN A 114 8.41 1.92 12.29
CA ASN A 114 9.79 2.32 12.02
C ASN A 114 10.17 2.10 10.56
N GLU A 115 9.80 0.94 9.97
CA GLU A 115 10.04 0.66 8.54
C GLU A 115 9.26 1.62 7.63
N ALA A 116 8.02 1.97 7.98
CA ALA A 116 7.23 2.96 7.24
C ALA A 116 7.90 4.34 7.25
N ILE A 117 8.35 4.81 8.42
CA ILE A 117 9.03 6.10 8.56
C ILE A 117 10.36 6.10 7.78
N ASN A 118 11.17 5.05 7.93
CA ASN A 118 12.46 4.94 7.24
C ASN A 118 12.29 4.96 5.72
N ALA A 119 11.31 4.21 5.20
CA ALA A 119 11.00 4.20 3.78
C ALA A 119 10.48 5.57 3.29
N GLY A 120 9.66 6.24 4.09
CA GLY A 120 9.18 7.59 3.80
C GLY A 120 10.33 8.60 3.73
N GLU A 121 11.21 8.63 4.71
CA GLU A 121 12.38 9.51 4.72
C GLU A 121 13.35 9.18 3.58
N PHE A 122 13.51 7.91 3.20
CA PHE A 122 14.27 7.52 2.01
C PHE A 122 13.72 8.15 0.73
N ILE A 123 12.40 8.13 0.52
CA ILE A 123 11.75 8.75 -0.65
C ILE A 123 12.06 10.25 -0.66
N TYR A 124 11.84 10.96 0.44
CA TYR A 124 12.05 12.40 0.50
C TYR A 124 13.52 12.81 0.38
N SER A 125 14.45 11.96 0.79
CA SER A 125 15.89 12.23 0.69
C SER A 125 16.48 11.92 -0.69
N ASN A 126 15.92 10.94 -1.43
CA ASN A 126 16.54 10.41 -2.64
C ASN A 126 15.69 10.55 -3.90
N LEU A 127 14.37 10.65 -3.77
CA LEU A 127 13.44 10.61 -4.91
C LEU A 127 12.71 11.94 -5.14
N VAL A 128 12.83 12.92 -4.23
CA VAL A 128 12.30 14.27 -4.46
C VAL A 128 13.33 15.12 -5.21
N LYS A 129 12.89 15.73 -6.31
CA LYS A 129 13.67 16.63 -7.15
C LYS A 129 13.78 18.02 -6.54
N LYS A 130 14.78 18.81 -6.99
CA LYS A 130 14.99 20.21 -6.55
C LYS A 130 13.78 21.09 -6.84
N ASP A 131 13.01 20.80 -7.88
CA ASP A 131 11.80 21.54 -8.26
C ASP A 131 10.53 21.08 -7.53
N GLY A 132 10.66 20.18 -6.57
CA GLY A 132 9.56 19.60 -5.79
C GLY A 132 8.84 18.41 -6.44
N GLY A 133 9.23 18.01 -7.65
CA GLY A 133 8.70 16.80 -8.30
C GLY A 133 9.33 15.53 -7.77
N LEU A 134 8.86 14.36 -8.28
CA LEU A 134 9.40 13.05 -7.94
C LEU A 134 10.17 12.44 -9.12
N PHE A 135 11.11 11.58 -8.79
CA PHE A 135 11.64 10.57 -9.70
C PHE A 135 10.81 9.29 -9.60
N HIS A 136 10.68 8.56 -10.71
CA HIS A 136 9.99 7.27 -10.75
C HIS A 136 10.78 6.17 -10.04
N ASN A 137 12.10 6.17 -10.19
CA ASN A 137 12.94 5.09 -9.65
C ASN A 137 14.27 5.59 -9.10
N TYR A 138 14.85 4.73 -8.24
CA TYR A 138 16.20 4.84 -7.74
C TYR A 138 16.94 3.52 -7.99
N VAL A 139 18.13 3.60 -8.60
CA VAL A 139 18.96 2.43 -8.88
C VAL A 139 20.45 2.82 -8.81
N ASN A 140 21.25 2.01 -8.12
CA ASN A 140 22.69 2.21 -8.00
C ASN A 140 23.10 3.64 -7.58
N GLY A 141 22.40 4.21 -6.60
CA GLY A 141 22.71 5.55 -6.10
C GLY A 141 22.17 6.71 -6.94
N GLN A 142 21.35 6.45 -7.96
CA GLN A 142 20.88 7.47 -8.90
C GLN A 142 19.37 7.39 -9.15
N SER A 143 18.73 8.56 -9.24
CA SER A 143 17.35 8.74 -9.65
C SER A 143 17.30 9.50 -10.97
N LYS A 144 16.66 8.96 -12.02
CA LYS A 144 16.78 9.52 -13.36
C LYS A 144 15.47 9.72 -14.11
N ILE A 145 14.51 8.79 -13.97
CA ILE A 145 13.25 8.84 -14.71
C ILE A 145 12.31 9.81 -14.00
N ASN A 146 11.65 10.70 -14.76
CA ASN A 146 10.64 11.59 -14.19
C ASN A 146 9.48 10.78 -13.61
N GLY A 147 8.93 11.22 -12.48
CA GLY A 147 7.83 10.53 -11.82
C GLY A 147 6.53 10.60 -12.62
N TYR A 148 5.83 9.48 -12.68
CA TYR A 148 4.48 9.38 -13.23
C TYR A 148 3.44 9.72 -12.17
N LEU A 149 2.19 9.95 -12.56
CA LEU A 149 1.11 10.28 -11.64
C LEU A 149 0.98 9.27 -10.49
N GLU A 150 1.18 7.97 -10.77
CA GLU A 150 1.13 6.92 -9.75
C GLU A 150 2.16 7.14 -8.62
N ASP A 151 3.36 7.62 -8.95
CA ASP A 151 4.40 7.89 -7.95
C ASP A 151 3.94 8.96 -6.96
N TYR A 152 3.35 10.05 -7.47
CA TYR A 152 2.79 11.10 -6.63
C TYR A 152 1.59 10.61 -5.83
N ALA A 153 0.65 9.93 -6.46
CA ALA A 153 -0.57 9.44 -5.81
C ALA A 153 -0.25 8.56 -4.61
N MET A 154 0.66 7.59 -4.77
CA MET A 154 1.02 6.65 -3.71
C MET A 154 1.89 7.30 -2.62
N VAL A 155 2.80 8.23 -2.96
CA VAL A 155 3.62 8.93 -1.96
C VAL A 155 2.80 9.94 -1.16
N ILE A 156 1.84 10.63 -1.78
CA ILE A 156 0.90 11.51 -1.07
C ILE A 156 0.08 10.69 -0.08
N GLN A 157 -0.53 9.58 -0.52
CA GLN A 157 -1.27 8.68 0.36
C GLN A 157 -0.40 8.19 1.53
N ALA A 158 0.80 7.69 1.25
CA ALA A 158 1.74 7.22 2.26
C ALA A 158 2.07 8.32 3.29
N SER A 159 2.25 9.55 2.83
CA SER A 159 2.53 10.69 3.71
C SER A 159 1.34 11.03 4.62
N LEU A 160 0.11 11.00 4.08
CA LEU A 160 -1.10 11.17 4.87
C LEU A 160 -1.27 10.05 5.91
N ASP A 161 -0.94 8.81 5.54
CA ASP A 161 -1.01 7.65 6.42
C ASP A 161 0.05 7.70 7.54
N LEU A 162 1.28 8.13 7.22
CA LEU A 162 2.35 8.38 8.19
C LEU A 162 1.96 9.46 9.20
N TYR A 163 1.31 10.53 8.76
CA TYR A 163 0.81 11.54 9.68
C TYR A 163 -0.17 10.97 10.71
N GLU A 164 -1.11 10.12 10.28
CA GLU A 164 -2.12 9.54 11.17
C GLU A 164 -1.57 8.65 12.30
N ILE A 165 -0.34 8.16 12.18
CA ILE A 165 0.31 7.35 13.21
C ILE A 165 1.38 8.09 14.00
N THR A 166 1.92 9.19 13.44
CA THR A 166 3.03 9.94 14.05
C THR A 166 2.63 11.31 14.59
N LEU A 167 1.54 11.88 14.09
CA LEU A 167 1.12 13.27 14.27
C LEU A 167 2.21 14.30 13.88
N ASN A 168 3.23 13.88 13.13
CA ASN A 168 4.26 14.77 12.63
C ASN A 168 3.73 15.54 11.40
N GLN A 169 3.45 16.83 11.60
CA GLN A 169 2.86 17.70 10.59
C GLN A 169 3.67 17.78 9.30
N LEU A 170 4.98 17.55 9.34
CA LEU A 170 5.84 17.53 8.17
C LEU A 170 5.30 16.60 7.06
N TRP A 171 4.68 15.45 7.44
CA TRP A 171 4.14 14.51 6.47
C TRP A 171 2.98 15.08 5.66
N ILE A 172 2.00 15.75 6.32
CA ILE A 172 0.88 16.35 5.58
C ILE A 172 1.29 17.59 4.79
N GLU A 173 2.29 18.34 5.23
CA GLU A 173 2.87 19.46 4.47
C GLU A 173 3.59 18.95 3.20
N ARG A 174 4.32 17.85 3.31
CA ARG A 174 4.95 17.15 2.18
C ARG A 174 3.88 16.67 1.18
N ALA A 175 2.80 16.03 1.68
CA ALA A 175 1.66 15.59 0.87
C ALA A 175 1.00 16.79 0.13
N LEU A 176 0.79 17.91 0.82
CA LEU A 176 0.21 19.12 0.22
C LEU A 176 1.08 19.65 -0.92
N LYS A 177 2.38 19.78 -0.71
CA LYS A 177 3.33 20.27 -1.75
C LYS A 177 3.34 19.37 -2.99
N LEU A 178 3.34 18.04 -2.80
CA LEU A 178 3.27 17.10 -3.91
C LEU A 178 1.93 17.19 -4.66
N SER A 179 0.82 17.42 -3.95
CA SER A 179 -0.50 17.58 -4.58
C SER A 179 -0.58 18.88 -5.38
N GLU A 180 -0.01 19.97 -4.90
CA GLU A 180 0.12 21.23 -5.64
C GLU A 180 0.99 21.05 -6.90
N TYR A 181 2.08 20.27 -6.80
CA TYR A 181 2.89 19.91 -7.97
C TYR A 181 2.08 19.11 -9.01
N VAL A 182 1.28 18.14 -8.57
CA VAL A 182 0.40 17.35 -9.46
C VAL A 182 -0.62 18.26 -10.15
N ILE A 183 -1.33 19.09 -9.41
CA ILE A 183 -2.32 20.02 -9.98
C ILE A 183 -1.68 20.91 -11.04
N ASN A 184 -0.48 21.40 -10.78
CA ASN A 184 0.22 22.30 -11.71
C ASN A 184 0.78 21.62 -12.95
N ASN A 185 1.12 20.33 -12.89
CA ASN A 185 1.88 19.66 -13.96
C ASN A 185 1.18 18.48 -14.64
N PHE A 186 0.09 17.97 -14.07
CA PHE A 186 -0.62 16.79 -14.59
C PHE A 186 -2.08 17.06 -14.95
N SER A 187 -2.62 18.23 -14.64
CA SER A 187 -4.02 18.59 -14.96
C SER A 187 -4.27 18.58 -16.46
N SER A 188 -5.46 18.09 -16.85
CA SER A 188 -6.01 18.21 -18.17
C SER A 188 -6.83 19.50 -18.29
N SER A 189 -6.91 20.09 -19.48
CA SER A 189 -7.86 21.15 -19.82
C SER A 189 -9.23 20.62 -20.24
N GLU A 190 -9.33 19.30 -20.51
CA GLU A 190 -10.52 18.67 -21.10
C GLU A 190 -11.27 17.79 -20.07
N SER A 191 -10.65 17.49 -18.94
CA SER A 191 -11.18 16.59 -17.93
C SER A 191 -10.76 16.99 -16.52
N GLU A 192 -11.57 16.62 -15.53
CA GLU A 192 -11.21 16.74 -14.11
C GLU A 192 -10.12 15.77 -13.69
N LEU A 193 -9.89 14.70 -14.47
CA LEU A 193 -8.85 13.72 -14.24
C LEU A 193 -7.47 14.26 -14.62
N PHE A 194 -6.45 13.63 -14.05
CA PHE A 194 -5.07 13.95 -14.32
C PHE A 194 -4.49 13.04 -15.40
N TYR A 195 -3.62 13.58 -16.23
CA TYR A 195 -2.79 12.78 -17.12
C TYR A 195 -1.80 11.92 -16.36
N PHE A 196 -1.41 10.79 -16.93
CA PHE A 196 -0.41 9.89 -16.33
C PHE A 196 1.01 10.48 -16.34
N THR A 197 1.35 11.27 -17.36
CA THR A 197 2.66 11.92 -17.53
C THR A 197 2.58 13.42 -17.25
N SER A 198 3.69 14.00 -16.78
CA SER A 198 3.81 15.44 -16.51
C SER A 198 3.88 16.23 -17.81
N LYS A 199 3.38 17.50 -17.81
CA LYS A 199 3.61 18.43 -18.92
C LYS A 199 5.08 18.84 -19.09
N LYS A 200 5.95 18.46 -18.14
CA LYS A 200 7.41 18.69 -18.20
C LYS A 200 8.16 17.55 -18.89
N ASP A 201 7.48 16.44 -19.20
CA ASP A 201 8.05 15.36 -19.98
C ASP A 201 8.12 15.76 -21.46
N GLU A 202 8.87 15.00 -22.26
CA GLU A 202 8.90 15.17 -23.70
C GLU A 202 7.49 15.05 -24.31
N ASP A 203 7.22 15.77 -25.37
CA ASP A 203 5.94 15.77 -26.03
C ASP A 203 5.60 14.36 -26.56
N LEU A 204 4.49 13.81 -26.06
CA LEU A 204 3.94 12.54 -26.51
C LEU A 204 2.86 12.79 -27.57
N ILE A 205 2.68 11.84 -28.50
CA ILE A 205 1.59 11.89 -29.49
C ILE A 205 0.23 11.98 -28.78
N SER A 206 0.09 11.28 -27.63
CA SER A 206 -1.10 11.30 -26.79
C SER A 206 -0.70 11.08 -25.33
N ARG A 207 -1.30 11.84 -24.42
CA ARG A 207 -1.15 11.65 -22.97
C ARG A 207 -2.30 10.80 -22.45
N SER A 208 -1.98 9.68 -21.82
CA SER A 208 -2.98 8.77 -21.27
C SER A 208 -3.54 9.26 -19.92
N VAL A 209 -4.76 8.84 -19.63
CA VAL A 209 -5.42 9.03 -18.33
C VAL A 209 -5.73 7.64 -17.76
N GLU A 210 -5.18 7.31 -16.61
CA GLU A 210 -5.39 6.06 -15.92
C GLU A 210 -6.40 6.26 -14.79
N PHE A 211 -7.55 5.62 -14.85
CA PHE A 211 -8.63 5.77 -13.87
C PHE A 211 -9.28 4.44 -13.45
N ARG A 212 -8.95 3.33 -14.10
CA ARG A 212 -9.43 1.99 -13.73
C ARG A 212 -8.45 1.31 -12.79
N ASP A 213 -8.95 0.85 -11.65
CA ASP A 213 -8.18 -0.01 -10.75
C ASP A 213 -7.88 -1.34 -11.44
N ASN A 214 -6.68 -1.86 -11.26
CA ASN A 214 -6.22 -3.12 -11.83
C ASN A 214 -5.45 -3.92 -10.76
N VAL A 215 -4.24 -4.42 -11.07
CA VAL A 215 -3.35 -5.10 -10.10
C VAL A 215 -2.99 -4.17 -8.94
N ILE A 216 -2.86 -2.89 -9.23
CA ILE A 216 -2.72 -1.81 -8.23
C ILE A 216 -3.86 -0.80 -8.41
N PRO A 217 -4.16 0.01 -7.39
CA PRO A 217 -5.12 1.10 -7.52
C PRO A 217 -4.71 2.08 -8.62
N SER A 218 -5.68 2.63 -9.34
CA SER A 218 -5.40 3.63 -10.37
C SER A 218 -4.87 4.92 -9.76
N SER A 219 -3.97 5.58 -10.47
CA SER A 219 -3.36 6.83 -10.03
C SER A 219 -4.42 7.92 -9.79
N ASN A 220 -5.44 8.02 -10.63
CA ASN A 220 -6.52 9.01 -10.48
C ASN A 220 -7.45 8.71 -9.32
N SER A 221 -7.81 7.43 -9.06
CA SER A 221 -8.66 7.09 -7.92
C SER A 221 -7.98 7.43 -6.59
N ILE A 222 -6.69 7.15 -6.48
CA ILE A 222 -5.91 7.51 -5.28
C ILE A 222 -5.71 9.02 -5.16
N MET A 223 -5.44 9.73 -6.26
CA MET A 223 -5.36 11.20 -6.21
C MET A 223 -6.67 11.84 -5.74
N ALA A 224 -7.81 11.36 -6.22
CA ALA A 224 -9.11 11.85 -5.79
C ALA A 224 -9.33 11.64 -4.28
N LYS A 225 -8.98 10.45 -3.75
CA LYS A 225 -9.01 10.16 -2.30
C LYS A 225 -8.03 11.05 -1.52
N ASN A 226 -6.85 11.31 -2.04
CA ASN A 226 -5.86 12.18 -1.42
C ASN A 226 -6.35 13.63 -1.33
N LEU A 227 -6.93 14.16 -2.40
CA LEU A 227 -7.52 15.51 -2.41
C LEU A 227 -8.66 15.63 -1.40
N PHE A 228 -9.54 14.61 -1.30
CA PHE A 228 -10.58 14.55 -0.29
C PHE A 228 -10.02 14.61 1.14
N ARG A 229 -8.96 13.84 1.45
CA ARG A 229 -8.30 13.87 2.76
C ARG A 229 -7.62 15.22 3.03
N LEU A 230 -6.93 15.77 2.04
CA LEU A 230 -6.26 17.09 2.15
C LEU A 230 -7.25 18.24 2.38
N TYR A 231 -8.44 18.19 1.79
CA TYR A 231 -9.52 19.12 2.12
C TYR A 231 -9.82 19.10 3.62
N HIS A 232 -9.98 17.94 4.24
CA HIS A 232 -10.27 17.83 5.66
C HIS A 232 -9.12 18.32 6.56
N TYR A 233 -7.85 18.17 6.12
CA TYR A 233 -6.71 18.68 6.89
C TYR A 233 -6.52 20.20 6.77
N PHE A 234 -6.70 20.76 5.58
CA PHE A 234 -6.30 22.14 5.27
C PHE A 234 -7.46 23.09 4.96
N ASP A 235 -8.68 22.63 4.94
CA ASP A 235 -9.88 23.42 4.61
C ASP A 235 -9.86 24.06 3.22
N LYS A 236 -9.27 23.36 2.23
CA LYS A 236 -9.16 23.81 0.85
C LYS A 236 -10.34 23.30 0.03
N GLU A 237 -11.41 24.09 -0.11
CA GLU A 237 -12.65 23.72 -0.79
C GLU A 237 -12.43 23.26 -2.24
N GLU A 238 -11.46 23.84 -2.93
CA GLU A 238 -11.08 23.46 -4.29
C GLU A 238 -10.65 21.98 -4.39
N TYR A 239 -10.09 21.37 -3.32
CA TYR A 239 -9.71 19.97 -3.29
C TYR A 239 -10.92 19.04 -3.13
N TYR A 240 -11.91 19.47 -2.34
CA TYR A 240 -13.16 18.75 -2.21
C TYR A 240 -13.92 18.72 -3.54
N GLU A 241 -14.12 19.87 -4.17
CA GLU A 241 -14.84 19.95 -5.43
C GLU A 241 -14.11 19.20 -6.56
N ARG A 242 -12.77 19.28 -6.61
CA ARG A 242 -11.99 18.49 -7.58
C ARG A 242 -12.16 17.00 -7.36
N SER A 243 -12.02 16.51 -6.12
CA SER A 243 -12.20 15.10 -5.76
C SER A 243 -13.58 14.58 -6.14
N LYS A 244 -14.62 15.34 -5.84
CA LYS A 244 -16.01 15.05 -6.18
C LYS A 244 -16.22 14.99 -7.70
N ASN A 245 -15.75 15.99 -8.44
CA ASN A 245 -15.89 16.05 -9.89
C ASN A 245 -15.13 14.92 -10.60
N MET A 246 -13.92 14.57 -10.12
CA MET A 246 -13.19 13.39 -10.59
C MET A 246 -14.02 12.11 -10.43
N SER A 247 -14.67 11.93 -9.28
CA SER A 247 -15.51 10.75 -9.03
C SER A 247 -16.75 10.71 -9.94
N LEU A 248 -17.34 11.86 -10.22
CA LEU A 248 -18.50 11.95 -11.12
C LEU A 248 -18.16 11.65 -12.58
N SER A 249 -16.95 12.02 -13.03
CA SER A 249 -16.52 11.83 -14.44
C SER A 249 -16.33 10.38 -14.83
N VAL A 250 -16.23 9.43 -13.87
CA VAL A 250 -16.03 8.00 -14.14
C VAL A 250 -17.27 7.14 -13.86
N THR A 251 -18.36 7.71 -13.36
CA THR A 251 -19.56 6.94 -12.95
C THR A 251 -20.24 6.17 -14.06
N GLN A 252 -20.17 6.64 -15.30
CA GLN A 252 -20.79 5.99 -16.47
C GLN A 252 -20.18 4.61 -16.79
N GLU A 253 -18.98 4.35 -16.31
CA GLU A 253 -18.24 3.11 -16.56
C GLU A 253 -18.49 2.01 -15.53
N PHE A 254 -19.15 2.34 -14.42
CA PHE A 254 -19.29 1.44 -13.26
C PHE A 254 -20.09 0.17 -13.53
N GLU A 255 -21.13 0.26 -14.35
CA GLU A 255 -22.00 -0.89 -14.67
C GLU A 255 -21.26 -1.94 -15.52
N ALA A 256 -20.38 -1.49 -16.42
CA ALA A 256 -19.67 -2.37 -17.32
C ALA A 256 -18.60 -3.23 -16.64
N TYR A 257 -17.89 -2.68 -15.63
CA TYR A 257 -16.79 -3.35 -14.93
C TYR A 257 -16.62 -2.87 -13.49
N PRO A 258 -17.53 -3.22 -12.56
CA PRO A 258 -17.54 -2.66 -11.19
C PRO A 258 -16.24 -2.88 -10.42
N SER A 259 -15.59 -4.04 -10.57
CA SER A 259 -14.35 -4.38 -9.85
C SER A 259 -13.17 -3.48 -10.19
N GLY A 260 -13.17 -2.84 -11.35
CA GLY A 260 -12.17 -1.85 -11.77
C GLY A 260 -12.36 -0.47 -11.16
N TYR A 261 -13.29 -0.30 -10.20
CA TYR A 261 -13.62 1.01 -9.60
C TYR A 261 -13.74 0.98 -8.08
N SER A 262 -13.16 -0.01 -7.43
CA SER A 262 -13.31 -0.22 -5.98
C SER A 262 -12.85 1.00 -5.16
N ASN A 263 -11.76 1.65 -5.55
CA ASN A 263 -11.28 2.86 -4.86
C ASN A 263 -12.20 4.07 -5.09
N TRP A 264 -12.87 4.16 -6.25
CA TRP A 264 -13.87 5.19 -6.51
C TRP A 264 -15.12 4.97 -5.67
N PHE A 265 -15.58 3.73 -5.50
CA PHE A 265 -16.71 3.42 -4.62
C PHE A 265 -16.43 3.79 -3.17
N ASP A 266 -15.22 3.53 -2.68
CA ASP A 266 -14.79 3.93 -1.35
C ASP A 266 -14.83 5.46 -1.18
N LEU A 267 -14.32 6.22 -2.15
CA LEU A 267 -14.43 7.67 -2.16
C LEU A 267 -15.89 8.15 -2.19
N ILE A 268 -16.72 7.62 -3.09
CA ILE A 268 -18.12 8.01 -3.22
C ILE A 268 -18.90 7.71 -1.95
N TYR A 269 -18.60 6.57 -1.30
CA TYR A 269 -19.17 6.26 0.01
C TYR A 269 -18.82 7.35 1.03
N ASN A 270 -17.57 7.77 1.11
CA ASN A 270 -17.13 8.81 2.02
C ASN A 270 -17.73 10.20 1.69
N LEU A 271 -17.95 10.51 0.40
CA LEU A 271 -18.61 11.74 -0.04
C LEU A 271 -20.10 11.78 0.27
N LYS A 272 -20.78 10.61 0.34
CA LYS A 272 -22.23 10.47 0.51
C LYS A 272 -22.66 10.13 1.93
N SER A 273 -21.78 9.58 2.74
CA SER A 273 -22.06 9.19 4.12
C SER A 273 -21.38 10.13 5.12
N ASN A 274 -21.59 9.89 6.42
CA ASN A 274 -20.86 10.61 7.45
C ASN A 274 -19.38 10.21 7.41
N TYR A 275 -18.51 11.15 7.12
CA TYR A 275 -17.08 11.02 7.27
C TYR A 275 -16.64 11.69 8.57
N TYR A 276 -15.97 10.95 9.45
CA TYR A 276 -15.64 11.42 10.79
C TYR A 276 -14.23 12.05 10.82
N GLU A 277 -14.18 13.30 11.24
CA GLU A 277 -12.95 14.02 11.54
C GLU A 277 -12.69 13.88 13.04
N VAL A 278 -11.66 13.10 13.41
CA VAL A 278 -11.31 12.84 14.81
C VAL A 278 -10.08 13.67 15.16
N ALA A 279 -10.31 14.80 15.83
CA ALA A 279 -9.24 15.68 16.28
C ALA A 279 -8.82 15.34 17.71
N VAL A 280 -7.53 15.02 17.91
CA VAL A 280 -6.95 14.62 19.20
C VAL A 280 -5.88 15.62 19.60
N VAL A 281 -6.11 16.39 20.67
CA VAL A 281 -5.22 17.50 21.05
C VAL A 281 -4.84 17.36 22.54
N GLY A 282 -3.54 17.40 22.82
CA GLY A 282 -3.00 17.37 24.17
C GLY A 282 -1.78 16.47 24.30
N GLU A 283 -1.14 16.49 25.45
CA GLU A 283 0.17 15.85 25.70
C GLU A 283 0.16 14.33 25.40
N ASN A 284 -0.97 13.65 25.64
CA ASN A 284 -1.11 12.21 25.38
C ASN A 284 -1.80 11.91 24.04
N ALA A 285 -1.79 12.85 23.08
CA ALA A 285 -2.49 12.69 21.81
C ALA A 285 -2.05 11.44 21.03
N LEU A 286 -0.75 11.15 20.97
CA LEU A 286 -0.22 9.96 20.28
C LEU A 286 -0.77 8.66 20.85
N GLU A 287 -0.83 8.53 22.19
CA GLU A 287 -1.36 7.34 22.84
C GLU A 287 -2.86 7.16 22.52
N LYS A 288 -3.63 8.25 22.56
CA LYS A 288 -5.06 8.22 22.20
C LYS A 288 -5.28 7.87 20.75
N VAL A 289 -4.48 8.40 19.84
CA VAL A 289 -4.49 8.06 18.41
C VAL A 289 -4.20 6.57 18.19
N LYS A 290 -3.22 6.01 18.91
CA LYS A 290 -2.91 4.57 18.88
C LYS A 290 -4.12 3.73 19.30
N GLN A 291 -4.80 4.11 20.39
CA GLN A 291 -6.03 3.45 20.86
C GLN A 291 -7.18 3.53 19.84
N ILE A 292 -7.37 4.67 19.18
CA ILE A 292 -8.41 4.85 18.15
C ILE A 292 -8.07 4.02 16.90
N ASN A 293 -6.81 4.01 16.47
CA ASN A 293 -6.35 3.29 15.31
C ASN A 293 -6.44 1.76 15.45
N SER A 294 -6.40 1.23 16.68
CA SER A 294 -6.61 -0.20 16.93
C SER A 294 -8.06 -0.66 16.65
N LYS A 295 -8.97 0.25 16.35
CA LYS A 295 -10.34 -0.04 15.97
C LYS A 295 -10.54 0.16 14.47
N TYR A 296 -11.18 -0.81 13.81
CA TYR A 296 -11.51 -0.69 12.40
C TYR A 296 -12.69 0.29 12.22
N ILE A 297 -12.37 1.50 11.79
CA ILE A 297 -13.35 2.55 11.46
C ILE A 297 -12.92 3.14 10.11
N PRO A 298 -13.45 2.63 8.98
CA PRO A 298 -12.96 2.98 7.65
C PRO A 298 -13.25 4.41 7.20
N ASN A 299 -14.35 5.00 7.68
CA ASN A 299 -14.82 6.33 7.31
C ASN A 299 -14.38 7.42 8.31
N LYS A 300 -13.12 7.37 8.74
CA LYS A 300 -12.53 8.38 9.62
C LYS A 300 -11.22 8.95 9.07
N LEU A 301 -10.93 10.15 9.48
CA LEU A 301 -9.63 10.80 9.37
C LEU A 301 -9.17 11.19 10.77
N ILE A 302 -7.91 10.94 11.10
CA ILE A 302 -7.31 11.39 12.34
C ILE A 302 -6.45 12.62 12.08
N ILE A 303 -6.68 13.63 12.90
CA ILE A 303 -5.84 14.82 12.97
C ILE A 303 -5.48 15.05 14.44
N GLY A 304 -4.23 15.40 14.75
CA GLY A 304 -3.88 15.62 16.15
C GLY A 304 -2.58 16.37 16.35
N SER A 305 -2.38 16.82 17.59
CA SER A 305 -1.15 17.51 18.02
C SER A 305 -0.94 17.35 19.52
N THR A 306 0.33 17.28 19.92
CA THR A 306 0.74 17.30 21.33
C THR A 306 0.96 18.71 21.89
N SER A 307 0.79 19.74 21.06
CA SER A 307 0.97 21.15 21.40
C SER A 307 -0.05 22.01 20.64
N GLU A 308 -0.01 23.34 20.88
CA GLU A 308 -0.81 24.28 20.10
C GLU A 308 -0.50 24.14 18.60
N ASN A 309 -1.52 24.19 17.76
CA ASN A 309 -1.41 23.95 16.34
C ASN A 309 -2.37 24.82 15.52
N ASN A 310 -1.96 25.22 14.32
CA ASN A 310 -2.71 26.12 13.46
C ASN A 310 -3.57 25.42 12.39
N LEU A 311 -3.54 24.09 12.32
CA LEU A 311 -4.44 23.36 11.41
C LEU A 311 -5.91 23.64 11.77
N PRO A 312 -6.81 23.79 10.79
CA PRO A 312 -8.18 24.24 11.01
C PRO A 312 -8.93 23.49 12.12
N LEU A 313 -8.79 22.17 12.17
CA LEU A 313 -9.44 21.33 13.19
C LEU A 313 -8.71 21.28 14.54
N LEU A 314 -7.52 21.86 14.67
CA LEU A 314 -6.72 21.85 15.90
C LEU A 314 -6.60 23.24 16.56
N LYS A 315 -6.81 24.30 15.79
CA LYS A 315 -6.60 25.68 16.22
C LYS A 315 -7.45 26.02 17.45
N ASN A 316 -6.80 26.60 18.48
CA ASN A 316 -7.43 27.01 19.75
C ASN A 316 -8.05 25.84 20.55
N ARG A 317 -7.56 24.60 20.38
CA ARG A 317 -8.08 23.42 21.09
C ARG A 317 -7.09 22.81 22.09
N PHE A 318 -5.85 23.28 22.10
CA PHE A 318 -4.87 22.81 23.09
C PHE A 318 -5.20 23.39 24.46
N ILE A 319 -5.31 22.51 25.45
CA ILE A 319 -5.44 22.88 26.85
C ILE A 319 -4.35 22.15 27.65
N LYS A 320 -3.51 22.90 28.34
CA LYS A 320 -2.44 22.33 29.15
C LYS A 320 -2.99 21.32 30.17
N ASP A 321 -2.26 20.25 30.40
CA ASP A 321 -2.58 19.16 31.33
C ASP A 321 -3.86 18.38 30.94
N LYS A 322 -4.39 18.56 29.72
CA LYS A 322 -5.55 17.80 29.21
C LYS A 322 -5.27 17.23 27.82
N THR A 323 -5.88 16.10 27.53
CA THR A 323 -5.94 15.56 26.18
C THR A 323 -7.40 15.38 25.81
N LEU A 324 -7.84 16.06 24.79
CA LEU A 324 -9.23 16.13 24.35
C LEU A 324 -9.41 15.48 22.99
N ILE A 325 -10.51 14.75 22.83
CA ILE A 325 -10.90 14.10 21.57
C ILE A 325 -12.19 14.76 21.09
N TYR A 326 -12.13 15.36 19.92
CA TYR A 326 -13.26 15.94 19.23
C TYR A 326 -13.66 15.04 18.07
N VAL A 327 -14.92 14.66 17.99
CA VAL A 327 -15.49 13.91 16.84
C VAL A 327 -16.37 14.85 16.07
N CYS A 328 -15.99 15.14 14.84
CA CYS A 328 -16.67 16.09 13.97
C CYS A 328 -17.21 15.40 12.71
N VAL A 329 -18.25 15.97 12.13
CA VAL A 329 -18.76 15.65 10.79
C VAL A 329 -18.97 16.99 10.08
N ASN A 330 -18.41 17.14 8.89
CA ASN A 330 -18.45 18.39 8.15
C ASN A 330 -18.02 19.59 9.03
N LYS A 331 -16.95 19.43 9.79
CA LYS A 331 -16.36 20.43 10.72
C LYS A 331 -17.25 20.81 11.92
N ALA A 332 -18.46 20.25 12.04
CA ALA A 332 -19.32 20.40 13.19
C ALA A 332 -18.96 19.33 14.25
N CYS A 333 -18.39 19.78 15.36
CA CYS A 333 -17.87 18.88 16.40
C CYS A 333 -18.84 18.73 17.56
N LYS A 334 -18.91 17.51 18.12
CA LYS A 334 -19.54 17.26 19.41
C LYS A 334 -18.68 17.79 20.56
N MET A 335 -19.28 17.87 21.76
CA MET A 335 -18.52 18.18 22.98
C MET A 335 -17.35 17.22 23.11
N PRO A 336 -16.12 17.69 23.41
CA PRO A 336 -14.96 16.84 23.55
C PRO A 336 -15.06 15.94 24.78
N THR A 337 -14.43 14.80 24.70
CA THR A 337 -14.28 13.82 25.79
C THR A 337 -12.82 13.71 26.17
#